data_80caad40ea1b15503fc33c868a340fb5
#
_entry.id   80caad40ea1b15503fc33c868a340fb5
#
_cell.length_a   1.000
_cell.length_b   1.000
_cell.length_c   1.000
_cell.angle_alpha   90.00
_cell.angle_beta   90.00
_cell.angle_gamma   90.00
#
_symmetry.space_group_name_H-M   'P 1'
#
loop_
_entity.id
_entity.type
_entity.pdbx_description
1 polymer ?
#
loop_
_entity_poly.entity_id
_entity_poly.type
_entity_poly.pdbx_seq_one_letter_code
_entity_poly.pdbx_strand_id
1 'polypeptide(L)'
;MKEKILIENRICFIVCVNNVSCWEECLLYLERLIIPEGYEVDIITIEDAKSMTSGYNEGMAASDAKYKIYMHQDVFITDIYFLQEMLDVFRMDGKIGMLGIVGTYHMPSDAVMWNADRAFGIYCKYNQSIDLCYQYIEPKKENIAYVDVIDGLLMATQYDVEWREDIFTEWDFYDASQSMEFQRRGYHVVVPRLNKPLCVHDDGYILKLGNYDENRKKFLEEYGDEIKG
;
A
#
# COMPACT_ATOMS: atom_id res chain seq x y z
N MET A 1 6.41 25.56 -9.09
CA MET A 1 6.34 24.39 -10.00
C MET A 1 5.04 24.49 -10.78
N LYS A 2 4.99 24.08 -12.06
CA LYS A 2 3.69 23.93 -12.76
C LYS A 2 2.98 22.74 -12.11
N GLU A 3 1.73 22.94 -11.78
CA GLU A 3 0.86 21.87 -11.26
C GLU A 3 0.83 20.75 -12.30
N LYS A 4 1.13 19.53 -11.90
CA LYS A 4 1.14 18.36 -12.78
C LYS A 4 -0.30 18.00 -13.11
N ILE A 5 -0.63 17.97 -14.39
CA ILE A 5 -1.96 17.56 -14.85
C ILE A 5 -1.99 16.02 -14.85
N LEU A 6 -2.83 15.46 -14.01
CA LEU A 6 -3.03 14.00 -13.94
C LEU A 6 -4.07 13.55 -14.98
N ILE A 7 -3.86 12.38 -15.54
CA ILE A 7 -4.77 11.75 -16.49
C ILE A 7 -5.78 10.90 -15.72
N GLU A 8 -7.04 11.32 -15.72
CA GLU A 8 -8.14 10.80 -14.91
C GLU A 8 -8.42 9.29 -15.10
N ASN A 9 -8.17 8.76 -16.28
CA ASN A 9 -8.43 7.36 -16.63
C ASN A 9 -7.13 6.54 -16.75
N ARG A 10 -6.05 6.97 -16.11
CA ARG A 10 -4.77 6.26 -16.10
C ARG A 10 -4.47 5.71 -14.73
N ILE A 11 -4.03 4.45 -14.70
CA ILE A 11 -3.57 3.72 -13.53
C ILE A 11 -2.10 3.40 -13.74
N CYS A 12 -1.26 3.57 -12.71
CA CYS A 12 0.16 3.25 -12.81
C CYS A 12 0.58 2.38 -11.62
N PHE A 13 1.16 1.23 -11.90
CA PHE A 13 1.88 0.44 -10.92
C PHE A 13 3.28 1.00 -10.75
N ILE A 14 3.70 1.19 -9.49
CA ILE A 14 5.03 1.67 -9.10
C ILE A 14 5.66 0.63 -8.19
N VAL A 15 6.77 0.03 -8.62
CA VAL A 15 7.39 -1.11 -7.95
C VAL A 15 8.90 -0.88 -7.81
N CYS A 16 9.42 -0.94 -6.58
CA CYS A 16 10.85 -1.01 -6.35
C CYS A 16 11.33 -2.44 -6.59
N VAL A 17 12.29 -2.62 -7.51
CA VAL A 17 12.75 -3.94 -7.96
C VAL A 17 14.22 -4.12 -7.62
N ASN A 18 14.53 -5.21 -6.91
CA ASN A 18 15.89 -5.65 -6.60
C ASN A 18 16.12 -7.14 -6.89
N ASN A 19 15.09 -7.87 -7.28
CA ASN A 19 15.12 -9.27 -7.65
C ASN A 19 14.36 -9.49 -8.96
N VAL A 20 15.08 -9.60 -10.06
CA VAL A 20 14.51 -9.70 -11.42
C VAL A 20 13.60 -10.92 -11.55
N SER A 21 13.99 -12.09 -11.03
CA SER A 21 13.17 -13.31 -11.17
C SER A 21 11.84 -13.20 -10.42
N CYS A 22 11.83 -12.58 -9.24
CA CYS A 22 10.62 -12.34 -8.48
C CYS A 22 9.73 -11.32 -9.21
N TRP A 23 10.33 -10.28 -9.76
CA TRP A 23 9.63 -9.29 -10.57
C TRP A 23 9.01 -9.89 -11.84
N GLU A 24 9.74 -10.73 -12.56
CA GLU A 24 9.22 -11.42 -13.75
C GLU A 24 7.99 -12.28 -13.42
N GLU A 25 7.99 -12.96 -12.27
CA GLU A 25 6.81 -13.67 -11.78
C GLU A 25 5.66 -12.70 -11.43
N CYS A 26 5.93 -11.64 -10.68
CA CYS A 26 4.93 -10.61 -10.36
C CYS A 26 4.28 -10.04 -11.63
N LEU A 27 5.07 -9.73 -12.65
CA LEU A 27 4.59 -9.19 -13.92
C LEU A 27 3.56 -10.10 -14.61
N LEU A 28 3.73 -11.44 -14.55
CA LEU A 28 2.75 -12.39 -15.09
C LEU A 28 1.37 -12.25 -14.45
N TYR A 29 1.31 -11.87 -13.17
CA TYR A 29 0.04 -11.61 -12.49
C TYR A 29 -0.54 -10.25 -12.88
N LEU A 30 0.28 -9.22 -13.03
CA LEU A 30 -0.18 -7.90 -13.48
C LEU A 30 -0.72 -7.93 -14.90
N GLU A 31 -0.08 -8.66 -15.81
CA GLU A 31 -0.52 -8.82 -17.22
C GLU A 31 -1.87 -9.53 -17.36
N ARG A 32 -2.31 -10.26 -16.34
CA ARG A 32 -3.61 -10.96 -16.34
C ARG A 32 -4.77 -10.13 -15.83
N LEU A 33 -4.49 -8.95 -15.27
CA LEU A 33 -5.54 -8.09 -14.74
C LEU A 33 -6.46 -7.60 -15.87
N ILE A 34 -7.75 -7.61 -15.59
CA ILE A 34 -8.73 -7.02 -16.49
C ILE A 34 -8.70 -5.52 -16.34
N ILE A 35 -8.28 -4.83 -17.41
CA ILE A 35 -8.27 -3.37 -17.42
C ILE A 35 -9.72 -2.89 -17.61
N PRO A 36 -10.24 -2.02 -16.70
CA PRO A 36 -11.58 -1.47 -16.83
C PRO A 36 -11.75 -0.67 -18.11
N GLU A 37 -12.96 -0.71 -18.67
CA GLU A 37 -13.26 -0.02 -19.92
C GLU A 37 -12.93 1.48 -19.86
N GLY A 38 -12.18 1.97 -20.84
CA GLY A 38 -11.76 3.36 -20.95
C GLY A 38 -10.55 3.73 -20.12
N TYR A 39 -9.94 2.77 -19.39
CA TYR A 39 -8.71 3.00 -18.63
C TYR A 39 -7.47 2.50 -19.36
N GLU A 40 -6.34 3.12 -19.03
CA GLU A 40 -5.00 2.71 -19.44
C GLU A 40 -4.18 2.33 -18.21
N VAL A 41 -3.27 1.37 -18.36
CA VAL A 41 -2.40 0.89 -17.27
C VAL A 41 -0.95 1.01 -17.70
N ASP A 42 -0.15 1.70 -16.88
CA ASP A 42 1.29 1.81 -17.00
C ASP A 42 1.98 1.08 -15.83
N ILE A 43 3.23 0.69 -16.03
CA ILE A 43 4.07 0.11 -14.99
C ILE A 43 5.40 0.87 -14.98
N ILE A 44 5.82 1.31 -13.81
CA ILE A 44 7.11 1.95 -13.57
C ILE A 44 7.88 1.12 -12.54
N THR A 45 9.07 0.67 -12.90
CA THR A 45 10.00 -0.01 -12.00
C THR A 45 11.12 0.91 -11.60
N ILE A 46 11.51 0.86 -10.33
CA ILE A 46 12.65 1.59 -9.77
C ILE A 46 13.67 0.54 -9.27
N GLU A 47 14.78 0.41 -9.97
CA GLU A 47 15.76 -0.65 -9.72
C GLU A 47 16.80 -0.28 -8.65
N ASP A 48 17.22 0.99 -8.60
CA ASP A 48 18.29 1.47 -7.72
C ASP A 48 17.75 2.36 -6.59
N ALA A 49 16.55 2.08 -6.07
CA ALA A 49 15.96 2.84 -4.98
C ALA A 49 16.85 2.79 -3.73
N LYS A 50 17.12 3.95 -3.14
CA LYS A 50 17.90 4.06 -1.90
C LYS A 50 17.08 3.70 -0.66
N SER A 51 15.77 3.90 -0.74
CA SER A 51 14.76 3.57 0.25
C SER A 51 13.43 3.36 -0.45
N MET A 52 12.45 2.79 0.25
CA MET A 52 11.11 2.63 -0.30
C MET A 52 10.50 4.01 -0.63
N THR A 53 10.64 4.98 0.28
CA THR A 53 10.12 6.34 0.11
C THR A 53 10.72 7.08 -1.08
N SER A 54 12.05 7.00 -1.26
CA SER A 54 12.71 7.65 -2.39
C SER A 54 12.32 7.02 -3.73
N GLY A 55 12.23 5.69 -3.79
CA GLY A 55 11.78 4.99 -5.00
C GLY A 55 10.33 5.31 -5.35
N TYR A 56 9.46 5.37 -4.36
CA TYR A 56 8.05 5.72 -4.58
C TYR A 56 7.87 7.19 -4.97
N ASN A 57 8.67 8.12 -4.43
CA ASN A 57 8.68 9.51 -4.88
C ASN A 57 9.15 9.64 -6.33
N GLU A 58 10.20 8.92 -6.71
CA GLU A 58 10.70 8.88 -8.10
C GLU A 58 9.62 8.35 -9.06
N GLY A 59 9.00 7.21 -8.75
CA GLY A 59 7.92 6.64 -9.55
C GLY A 59 6.69 7.55 -9.62
N MET A 60 6.30 8.17 -8.50
CA MET A 60 5.21 9.13 -8.45
C MET A 60 5.49 10.35 -9.33
N ALA A 61 6.71 10.86 -9.30
CA ALA A 61 7.11 12.02 -10.11
C ALA A 61 7.13 11.68 -11.61
N ALA A 62 7.51 10.44 -11.98
CA ALA A 62 7.56 9.97 -13.36
C ALA A 62 6.18 9.68 -13.96
N SER A 63 5.15 9.37 -13.15
CA SER A 63 3.82 8.99 -13.61
C SER A 63 2.85 10.17 -13.62
N ASP A 64 2.12 10.39 -14.71
CA ASP A 64 0.99 11.31 -14.80
C ASP A 64 -0.37 10.64 -14.54
N ALA A 65 -0.38 9.38 -14.13
CA ALA A 65 -1.59 8.65 -13.79
C ALA A 65 -2.30 9.26 -12.58
N LYS A 66 -3.63 9.33 -12.62
CA LYS A 66 -4.45 9.71 -11.47
C LYS A 66 -4.35 8.67 -10.35
N TYR A 67 -4.46 7.40 -10.71
CA TYR A 67 -4.43 6.30 -9.76
C TYR A 67 -3.05 5.66 -9.77
N LYS A 68 -2.40 5.59 -8.60
CA LYS A 68 -1.10 4.97 -8.44
C LYS A 68 -1.18 3.81 -7.48
N ILE A 69 -0.61 2.68 -7.87
CA ILE A 69 -0.56 1.46 -7.07
C ILE A 69 0.90 1.20 -6.74
N TYR A 70 1.23 1.32 -5.47
CA TYR A 70 2.55 1.03 -4.91
C TYR A 70 2.50 -0.37 -4.31
N MET A 71 3.41 -1.23 -4.71
CA MET A 71 3.40 -2.61 -4.24
C MET A 71 4.80 -3.21 -4.20
N HIS A 72 4.97 -4.26 -3.41
CA HIS A 72 6.20 -5.02 -3.42
C HIS A 72 6.30 -5.89 -4.69
N GLN A 73 7.54 -6.17 -5.12
CA GLN A 73 7.81 -7.04 -6.27
C GLN A 73 7.44 -8.52 -6.04
N ASP A 74 7.21 -8.91 -4.78
CA ASP A 74 6.86 -10.24 -4.31
C ASP A 74 5.37 -10.37 -3.90
N VAL A 75 4.55 -9.42 -4.36
CA VAL A 75 3.10 -9.46 -4.19
C VAL A 75 2.43 -9.84 -5.50
N PHE A 76 1.76 -10.99 -5.52
CA PHE A 76 1.11 -11.54 -6.71
C PHE A 76 -0.40 -11.34 -6.61
N ILE A 77 -0.94 -10.41 -7.38
CA ILE A 77 -2.38 -10.11 -7.39
C ILE A 77 -3.11 -11.25 -8.10
N THR A 78 -3.90 -12.02 -7.35
CA THR A 78 -4.63 -13.18 -7.86
C THR A 78 -6.06 -12.87 -8.31
N ASP A 79 -6.63 -11.76 -7.86
CA ASP A 79 -7.93 -11.30 -8.31
C ASP A 79 -7.81 -10.45 -9.57
N ILE A 80 -8.25 -11.01 -10.70
CA ILE A 80 -8.16 -10.34 -12.01
C ILE A 80 -9.04 -9.08 -12.11
N TYR A 81 -10.02 -8.88 -11.21
CA TYR A 81 -10.91 -7.73 -11.17
C TYR A 81 -10.44 -6.62 -10.21
N PHE A 82 -9.26 -6.78 -9.61
CA PHE A 82 -8.70 -5.85 -8.64
C PHE A 82 -8.80 -4.38 -9.04
N LEU A 83 -8.47 -4.05 -10.30
CA LEU A 83 -8.49 -2.66 -10.78
C LEU A 83 -9.90 -2.05 -10.73
N GLN A 84 -10.91 -2.83 -11.09
CA GLN A 84 -12.30 -2.37 -11.01
C GLN A 84 -12.74 -2.19 -9.56
N GLU A 85 -12.42 -3.15 -8.68
CA GLU A 85 -12.76 -3.09 -7.26
C GLU A 85 -12.10 -1.90 -6.58
N MET A 86 -10.84 -1.61 -6.88
CA MET A 86 -10.11 -0.44 -6.40
C MET A 86 -10.79 0.88 -6.82
N LEU A 87 -11.14 1.00 -8.12
CA LEU A 87 -11.82 2.18 -8.64
C LEU A 87 -13.20 2.38 -8.00
N ASP A 88 -13.93 1.30 -7.74
CA ASP A 88 -15.24 1.36 -7.12
C ASP A 88 -15.14 1.88 -5.67
N VAL A 89 -14.10 1.51 -4.93
CA VAL A 89 -13.82 2.07 -3.60
C VAL A 89 -13.54 3.57 -3.68
N PHE A 90 -12.67 4.03 -4.59
CA PHE A 90 -12.37 5.46 -4.72
C PHE A 90 -13.60 6.29 -5.16
N ARG A 91 -14.52 5.71 -5.93
CA ARG A 91 -15.77 6.36 -6.34
C ARG A 91 -16.79 6.51 -5.21
N MET A 92 -16.65 5.78 -4.10
CA MET A 92 -17.59 5.86 -2.97
C MET A 92 -17.50 7.22 -2.26
N ASP A 93 -16.29 7.77 -2.11
CA ASP A 93 -16.06 9.07 -1.48
C ASP A 93 -14.76 9.68 -2.02
N GLY A 94 -14.82 10.89 -2.56
CA GLY A 94 -13.65 11.64 -3.02
C GLY A 94 -12.61 11.95 -1.91
N LYS A 95 -12.96 11.75 -0.63
CA LYS A 95 -11.99 11.86 0.48
C LYS A 95 -11.18 10.60 0.70
N ILE A 96 -11.54 9.47 0.13
CA ILE A 96 -10.70 8.27 0.20
C ILE A 96 -9.43 8.55 -0.61
N GLY A 97 -8.33 8.83 0.07
CA GLY A 97 -7.04 9.16 -0.57
C GLY A 97 -6.17 7.95 -0.79
N MET A 98 -6.25 6.98 0.11
CA MET A 98 -5.38 5.81 0.13
C MET A 98 -6.15 4.55 0.50
N LEU A 99 -5.85 3.47 -0.20
CA LEU A 99 -6.45 2.15 -0.03
C LEU A 99 -5.35 1.11 0.14
N GLY A 100 -5.48 0.24 1.15
CA GLY A 100 -4.66 -0.96 1.33
C GLY A 100 -5.51 -2.22 1.38
N ILE A 101 -4.87 -3.37 1.49
CA ILE A 101 -5.55 -4.67 1.60
C ILE A 101 -5.54 -5.23 3.01
N VAL A 102 -4.71 -4.69 3.89
CA VAL A 102 -4.70 -4.95 5.32
C VAL A 102 -4.28 -3.68 6.07
N GLY A 103 -4.85 -3.45 7.23
CA GLY A 103 -4.56 -2.28 8.06
C GLY A 103 -5.12 -2.41 9.46
N THR A 104 -4.81 -1.44 10.32
CA THR A 104 -5.32 -1.41 11.69
C THR A 104 -6.18 -0.20 11.94
N TYR A 105 -7.28 -0.40 12.69
CA TYR A 105 -8.21 0.68 13.06
C TYR A 105 -7.54 1.77 13.87
N HIS A 106 -6.65 1.38 14.79
CA HIS A 106 -5.86 2.31 15.58
C HIS A 106 -4.43 1.84 15.65
N MET A 107 -3.51 2.74 15.34
CA MET A 107 -2.09 2.46 15.50
C MET A 107 -1.78 2.35 17.00
N PRO A 108 -1.19 1.23 17.46
CA PRO A 108 -0.81 1.10 18.86
C PRO A 108 0.22 2.13 19.28
N SER A 109 0.23 2.47 20.57
CA SER A 109 1.17 3.45 21.15
C SER A 109 2.65 3.05 21.03
N ASP A 110 2.93 1.77 20.80
CA ASP A 110 4.27 1.26 20.50
C ASP A 110 4.64 1.37 19.01
N ALA A 111 3.72 1.86 18.17
CA ALA A 111 3.84 1.96 16.73
C ALA A 111 4.12 0.61 16.02
N VAL A 112 3.70 -0.49 16.59
CA VAL A 112 3.77 -1.81 15.94
C VAL A 112 2.37 -2.19 15.47
N MET A 113 2.08 -2.03 14.20
CA MET A 113 0.76 -2.26 13.63
C MET A 113 0.19 -3.65 13.98
N TRP A 114 1.05 -4.66 14.01
CA TRP A 114 0.66 -6.05 14.30
C TRP A 114 0.34 -6.33 15.78
N ASN A 115 0.63 -5.39 16.67
CA ASN A 115 0.21 -5.43 18.09
C ASN A 115 -1.16 -4.79 18.31
N ALA A 116 -1.81 -4.30 17.25
CA ALA A 116 -3.12 -3.69 17.36
C ALA A 116 -4.19 -4.70 17.81
N ASP A 117 -5.09 -4.25 18.68
CA ASP A 117 -6.23 -5.06 19.12
C ASP A 117 -7.20 -5.38 17.97
N ARG A 118 -7.22 -4.52 16.94
CA ARG A 118 -8.15 -4.62 15.82
C ARG A 118 -7.45 -4.30 14.51
N ALA A 119 -7.35 -5.29 13.65
CA ALA A 119 -6.89 -5.14 12.28
C ALA A 119 -7.98 -5.59 11.29
N PHE A 120 -7.85 -5.20 10.03
CA PHE A 120 -8.81 -5.51 8.97
C PHE A 120 -8.06 -5.87 7.70
N GLY A 121 -8.52 -6.92 7.01
CA GLY A 121 -7.95 -7.33 5.73
C GLY A 121 -7.67 -8.81 5.61
N ILE A 122 -7.41 -9.27 4.39
CA ILE A 122 -7.11 -10.66 4.06
C ILE A 122 -6.07 -10.72 2.94
N TYR A 123 -5.02 -11.49 3.13
CA TYR A 123 -4.07 -11.86 2.08
C TYR A 123 -3.55 -13.29 2.31
N CYS A 124 -2.94 -13.89 1.31
CA CYS A 124 -2.19 -15.13 1.47
C CYS A 124 -0.72 -14.83 1.62
N LYS A 125 -0.07 -15.46 2.59
CA LYS A 125 1.37 -15.47 2.74
C LYS A 125 1.92 -16.77 2.19
N TYR A 126 2.95 -16.71 1.36
CA TYR A 126 3.69 -17.88 0.93
C TYR A 126 4.89 -18.08 1.84
N ASN A 127 4.94 -19.25 2.48
CA ASN A 127 6.03 -19.66 3.34
C ASN A 127 6.18 -21.19 3.22
N GLN A 128 6.76 -21.70 2.10
CA GLN A 128 6.77 -23.11 1.68
C GLN A 128 5.38 -23.75 1.51
N SER A 129 4.35 -23.11 2.02
CA SER A 129 2.93 -23.43 1.81
C SER A 129 2.18 -22.11 1.72
N ILE A 130 1.02 -22.12 1.07
CA ILE A 130 0.15 -20.94 1.05
C ILE A 130 -0.63 -20.92 2.35
N ASP A 131 -0.23 -20.04 3.26
CA ASP A 131 -0.92 -19.80 4.50
C ASP A 131 -1.84 -18.58 4.38
N LEU A 132 -3.06 -18.73 4.84
CA LEU A 132 -4.04 -17.67 4.84
C LEU A 132 -3.86 -16.81 6.07
N CYS A 133 -3.44 -15.57 5.88
CA CYS A 133 -3.36 -14.59 6.94
C CYS A 133 -4.69 -13.86 7.06
N TYR A 134 -5.44 -14.20 8.10
CA TYR A 134 -6.60 -13.44 8.52
C TYR A 134 -6.21 -12.52 9.66
N GLN A 135 -6.48 -11.26 9.47
CA GLN A 135 -6.76 -10.40 10.60
C GLN A 135 -8.13 -9.79 10.35
N TYR A 136 -9.12 -10.43 10.90
CA TYR A 136 -10.51 -10.04 10.75
C TYR A 136 -11.13 -9.77 12.09
N ILE A 137 -11.70 -8.60 12.24
CA ILE A 137 -12.50 -8.27 13.40
C ILE A 137 -13.79 -7.61 12.96
N GLU A 138 -14.85 -8.34 13.17
CA GLU A 138 -16.27 -8.05 13.06
C GLU A 138 -16.90 -7.96 11.67
N PRO A 139 -18.01 -8.69 11.47
CA PRO A 139 -18.86 -8.58 10.31
C PRO A 139 -19.74 -7.34 10.45
N LYS A 140 -19.20 -6.13 10.31
CA LYS A 140 -20.04 -4.94 10.14
C LYS A 140 -20.48 -4.82 8.69
N LYS A 141 -21.68 -4.27 8.51
CA LYS A 141 -22.38 -4.09 7.22
C LYS A 141 -21.66 -3.13 6.24
N GLU A 142 -20.50 -2.62 6.61
CA GLU A 142 -19.75 -1.66 5.84
C GLU A 142 -18.84 -2.36 4.84
N ASN A 143 -18.83 -1.87 3.60
CA ASN A 143 -18.01 -2.43 2.52
C ASN A 143 -16.53 -2.01 2.62
N ILE A 144 -16.20 -1.07 3.49
CA ILE A 144 -14.85 -0.56 3.75
C ILE A 144 -14.65 -0.33 5.24
N ALA A 145 -13.40 -0.45 5.69
CA ALA A 145 -12.96 -0.02 7.01
C ALA A 145 -12.10 1.23 6.89
N TYR A 146 -12.39 2.25 7.69
CA TYR A 146 -11.51 3.40 7.89
C TYR A 146 -10.47 3.01 8.92
N VAL A 147 -9.19 3.19 8.58
CA VAL A 147 -8.07 2.71 9.38
C VAL A 147 -7.04 3.83 9.59
N ASP A 148 -6.26 3.73 10.66
CA ASP A 148 -5.18 4.68 10.89
C ASP A 148 -3.99 4.40 9.94
N VAL A 149 -3.64 3.13 9.76
CA VAL A 149 -2.53 2.74 8.89
C VAL A 149 -2.85 1.46 8.13
N ILE A 150 -2.21 1.31 6.97
CA ILE A 150 -2.23 0.11 6.14
C ILE A 150 -0.82 -0.46 6.00
N ASP A 151 -0.73 -1.74 5.69
CA ASP A 151 0.52 -2.42 5.35
C ASP A 151 0.96 -2.09 3.92
N GLY A 152 2.25 -1.95 3.75
CA GLY A 152 2.88 -1.50 2.51
C GLY A 152 2.93 -2.51 1.37
N LEU A 153 2.52 -3.76 1.62
CA LEU A 153 2.61 -4.81 0.60
C LEU A 153 1.86 -4.43 -0.71
N LEU A 154 0.70 -3.76 -0.58
CA LEU A 154 -0.05 -3.19 -1.70
C LEU A 154 -0.87 -2.00 -1.22
N MET A 155 -0.62 -0.84 -1.82
CA MET A 155 -1.28 0.42 -1.53
C MET A 155 -1.71 1.10 -2.83
N ALA A 156 -2.93 1.61 -2.88
CA ALA A 156 -3.39 2.41 -4.00
C ALA A 156 -3.77 3.82 -3.55
N THR A 157 -3.50 4.82 -4.39
CA THR A 157 -3.82 6.23 -4.12
C THR A 157 -4.51 6.88 -5.31
N GLN A 158 -5.33 7.90 -5.06
CA GLN A 158 -5.91 8.74 -6.11
C GLN A 158 -5.41 10.20 -6.07
N TYR A 159 -4.49 10.50 -5.15
CA TYR A 159 -3.84 11.80 -5.01
C TYR A 159 -2.34 11.60 -4.83
N ASP A 160 -1.55 12.55 -5.33
CA ASP A 160 -0.11 12.59 -5.11
C ASP A 160 0.17 13.24 -3.76
N VAL A 161 0.71 12.46 -2.84
CA VAL A 161 1.20 12.90 -1.54
C VAL A 161 2.65 12.45 -1.43
N GLU A 162 3.56 13.39 -1.25
CA GLU A 162 4.99 13.09 -1.15
C GLU A 162 5.28 12.13 0.02
N TRP A 163 6.08 11.12 -0.26
CA TRP A 163 6.59 10.18 0.73
C TRP A 163 7.68 10.85 1.56
N ARG A 164 7.71 10.61 2.86
CA ARG A 164 8.63 11.25 3.81
C ARG A 164 10.05 10.68 3.71
N GLU A 165 10.68 10.82 2.54
CA GLU A 165 12.08 10.41 2.33
C GLU A 165 13.08 11.26 3.12
N ASP A 166 12.65 12.38 3.68
CA ASP A 166 13.40 13.21 4.59
C ASP A 166 13.59 12.54 5.98
N ILE A 167 12.69 11.63 6.38
CA ILE A 167 12.72 10.95 7.66
C ILE A 167 12.99 9.43 7.48
N PHE A 168 12.23 8.79 6.58
CA PHE A 168 12.29 7.34 6.36
C PHE A 168 13.18 7.01 5.17
N THR A 169 14.46 6.79 5.44
CA THR A 169 15.50 6.58 4.44
C THR A 169 15.85 5.10 4.23
N GLU A 170 14.97 4.20 4.69
CA GLU A 170 15.13 2.76 4.68
C GLU A 170 13.89 2.06 4.11
N TRP A 171 13.61 0.83 4.56
CA TRP A 171 12.58 -0.04 4.00
C TRP A 171 11.40 -0.28 4.93
N ASP A 172 11.37 0.36 6.10
CA ASP A 172 10.35 0.20 7.12
C ASP A 172 9.61 1.52 7.36
N PHE A 173 8.36 1.46 7.84
CA PHE A 173 7.52 2.60 8.24
C PHE A 173 7.15 3.58 7.12
N TYR A 174 7.52 3.32 5.87
CA TYR A 174 7.11 4.13 4.72
C TYR A 174 5.59 4.12 4.55
N ASP A 175 4.95 2.99 4.76
CA ASP A 175 3.52 2.73 4.66
C ASP A 175 2.73 3.40 5.77
N ALA A 176 3.14 3.19 7.02
CA ALA A 176 2.53 3.83 8.18
C ALA A 176 2.67 5.36 8.09
N SER A 177 3.86 5.88 7.73
CA SER A 177 4.07 7.31 7.57
C SER A 177 3.21 7.89 6.46
N GLN A 178 3.08 7.20 5.32
CA GLN A 178 2.25 7.65 4.21
C GLN A 178 0.77 7.68 4.59
N SER A 179 0.32 6.69 5.35
CA SER A 179 -1.04 6.68 5.90
C SER A 179 -1.32 7.92 6.76
N MET A 180 -0.38 8.29 7.64
CA MET A 180 -0.47 9.50 8.45
C MET A 180 -0.45 10.77 7.59
N GLU A 181 0.40 10.83 6.57
CA GLU A 181 0.49 11.99 5.68
C GLU A 181 -0.79 12.22 4.87
N PHE A 182 -1.47 11.16 4.44
CA PHE A 182 -2.80 11.27 3.82
C PHE A 182 -3.83 11.84 4.80
N GLN A 183 -3.85 11.37 6.04
CA GLN A 183 -4.77 11.86 7.08
C GLN A 183 -4.49 13.30 7.46
N ARG A 184 -3.23 13.72 7.59
CA ARG A 184 -2.83 15.13 7.82
C ARG A 184 -3.38 16.08 6.73
N ARG A 185 -3.58 15.57 5.52
CA ARG A 185 -4.18 16.33 4.39
C ARG A 185 -5.71 16.22 4.34
N GLY A 186 -6.32 15.55 5.32
CA GLY A 186 -7.78 15.41 5.45
C GLY A 186 -8.36 14.30 4.57
N TYR A 187 -7.52 13.41 4.03
CA TYR A 187 -7.97 12.23 3.32
C TYR A 187 -8.20 11.04 4.25
N HIS A 188 -8.99 10.11 3.79
CA HIS A 188 -9.23 8.84 4.47
C HIS A 188 -8.31 7.75 3.93
N VAL A 189 -7.82 6.92 4.86
CA VAL A 189 -7.12 5.67 4.58
C VAL A 189 -8.10 4.53 4.84
N VAL A 190 -8.24 3.62 3.89
CA VAL A 190 -9.27 2.57 3.97
C VAL A 190 -8.74 1.20 3.57
N VAL A 191 -9.41 0.16 4.08
CA VAL A 191 -9.25 -1.23 3.62
C VAL A 191 -10.62 -1.73 3.17
N PRO A 192 -10.78 -2.23 1.93
CA PRO A 192 -12.03 -2.78 1.47
C PRO A 192 -12.33 -4.10 2.18
N ARG A 193 -13.62 -4.41 2.28
CA ARG A 193 -14.03 -5.72 2.75
C ARG A 193 -13.80 -6.74 1.66
N LEU A 194 -12.86 -7.62 1.89
CA LEU A 194 -12.55 -8.74 1.00
C LEU A 194 -13.26 -10.01 1.49
N ASN A 195 -13.86 -10.76 0.58
CA ASN A 195 -14.48 -12.07 0.87
C ASN A 195 -13.50 -13.24 0.64
N LYS A 196 -12.38 -12.95 -0.01
CA LYS A 196 -11.29 -13.88 -0.34
C LYS A 196 -9.97 -13.10 -0.39
N PRO A 197 -8.82 -13.77 -0.24
CA PRO A 197 -7.54 -13.14 -0.47
C PRO A 197 -7.46 -12.54 -1.88
N LEU A 198 -6.93 -11.35 -1.97
CA LEU A 198 -6.76 -10.61 -3.21
C LEU A 198 -5.38 -10.88 -3.83
N CYS A 199 -4.41 -11.19 -2.99
CA CYS A 199 -3.04 -11.45 -3.42
C CYS A 199 -2.36 -12.52 -2.56
N VAL A 200 -1.22 -12.98 -3.06
CA VAL A 200 -0.23 -13.78 -2.33
C VAL A 200 1.00 -12.90 -2.12
N HIS A 201 1.52 -12.83 -0.91
CA HIS A 201 2.77 -12.17 -0.57
C HIS A 201 3.85 -13.23 -0.32
N ASP A 202 4.85 -13.27 -1.18
CA ASP A 202 6.02 -14.15 -1.06
C ASP A 202 7.19 -13.39 -0.43
N ASP A 203 7.07 -13.08 0.86
CA ASP A 203 8.07 -12.32 1.61
C ASP A 203 9.35 -13.12 1.92
N GLY A 204 9.40 -14.38 1.49
CA GLY A 204 10.50 -15.30 1.79
C GLY A 204 10.63 -15.59 3.29
N TYR A 205 11.74 -16.27 3.65
CA TYR A 205 11.99 -16.65 5.05
C TYR A 205 12.76 -15.61 5.86
N ILE A 206 13.25 -14.55 5.23
CA ILE A 206 14.22 -13.66 5.86
C ILE A 206 13.58 -12.31 6.13
N LEU A 207 12.97 -12.19 7.30
CA LEU A 207 12.65 -10.89 7.87
C LEU A 207 13.96 -10.20 8.29
N LYS A 208 14.48 -9.31 7.44
CA LYS A 208 15.61 -8.45 7.80
C LYS A 208 15.05 -7.19 8.45
N LEU A 209 14.83 -7.21 9.75
CA LEU A 209 14.41 -6.05 10.54
C LEU A 209 15.61 -5.18 10.99
N GLY A 210 16.63 -5.03 10.15
CA GLY A 210 17.90 -4.43 10.56
C GLY A 210 17.79 -3.04 11.21
N ASN A 211 16.89 -2.19 10.71
CA ASN A 211 16.70 -0.81 11.20
C ASN A 211 15.26 -0.54 11.67
N TYR A 212 14.46 -1.57 11.84
CA TYR A 212 13.04 -1.44 12.21
C TYR A 212 12.84 -0.60 13.48
N ASP A 213 13.56 -0.88 14.55
CA ASP A 213 13.45 -0.15 15.83
C ASP A 213 13.87 1.32 15.73
N GLU A 214 14.82 1.64 14.87
CA GLU A 214 15.23 3.03 14.63
C GLU A 214 14.14 3.78 13.85
N ASN A 215 13.60 3.18 12.81
CA ASN A 215 12.50 3.77 12.05
C ASN A 215 11.22 3.87 12.88
N ARG A 216 10.97 2.90 13.78
CA ARG A 216 9.88 2.97 14.74
C ARG A 216 10.00 4.17 15.68
N LYS A 217 11.21 4.46 16.18
CA LYS A 217 11.45 5.65 17.02
C LYS A 217 11.21 6.94 16.24
N LYS A 218 11.72 7.04 15.01
CA LYS A 218 11.45 8.18 14.12
C LYS A 218 9.95 8.38 13.90
N PHE A 219 9.21 7.28 13.70
CA PHE A 219 7.76 7.33 13.52
C PHE A 219 7.07 7.87 14.79
N LEU A 220 7.46 7.40 15.97
CA LEU A 220 6.92 7.89 17.24
C LEU A 220 7.29 9.36 17.51
N GLU A 221 8.50 9.78 17.13
CA GLU A 221 8.93 11.18 17.25
C GLU A 221 8.12 12.10 16.33
N GLU A 222 7.77 11.65 15.12
CA GLU A 222 7.05 12.46 14.13
C GLU A 222 5.51 12.43 14.33
N TYR A 223 4.95 11.26 14.67
CA TYR A 223 3.49 11.02 14.68
C TYR A 223 2.93 10.59 16.03
N GLY A 224 3.76 10.44 17.05
CA GLY A 224 3.35 9.87 18.35
C GLY A 224 2.19 10.60 19.01
N ASP A 225 2.13 11.93 18.90
CA ASP A 225 1.04 12.74 19.45
C ASP A 225 -0.31 12.58 18.70
N GLU A 226 -0.28 12.02 17.49
CA GLU A 226 -1.45 11.81 16.63
C GLU A 226 -2.02 10.39 16.74
N ILE A 227 -1.22 9.45 17.28
CA ILE A 227 -1.65 8.08 17.50
C ILE A 227 -2.63 8.04 18.67
N LYS A 228 -3.85 7.64 18.37
CA LYS A 228 -4.87 7.40 19.39
C LYS A 228 -4.68 5.99 19.94
N GLY A 229 -3.89 5.85 20.96
CA GLY A 229 -3.71 4.58 21.67
C GLY A 229 -4.98 4.00 22.27
#